data_460cf01f5a01845c844fab538c6ab575
#
_entry.id   460cf01f5a01845c844fab538c6ab575
#
_cell.length_a   1.000
_cell.length_b   1.000
_cell.length_c   1.000
_cell.angle_alpha   90.00
_cell.angle_beta   90.00
_cell.angle_gamma   90.00
#
_symmetry.space_group_name_H-M   'P 1'
#
loop_
_entity.id
_entity.type
_entity.pdbx_description
1 polymer ?
#
loop_
_entity_poly.entity_id
_entity_poly.type
_entity_poly.pdbx_seq_one_letter_code
_entity_poly.pdbx_strand_id
1 'polypeptide(L)'
;MPEQSLPPTVFHMLEKNVGNQIRVILDASYGFEGTLAAVTREPAGIWLSDAEAVILRATIAQPIPQVASREERSEIFVHLNSVQRIEVIHGPSHR
;
A
#
# COMPACT_ATOMS: atom_id res chain seq x y z
N MET A 1 10.18 -24.89 5.43
CA MET A 1 10.13 -24.15 5.28
C MET A 1 10.10 -23.38 5.28
N PRO A 2 10.38 -23.11 5.14
CA PRO A 2 10.33 -22.07 5.61
C PRO A 2 9.62 -21.22 5.20
N GLU A 3 9.07 -20.84 5.57
CA GLU A 3 8.44 -19.94 5.12
C GLU A 3 9.09 -18.77 5.05
N GLN A 4 8.73 -17.89 4.27
CA GLN A 4 9.29 -16.69 4.11
C GLN A 4 8.93 -15.82 5.21
N SER A 5 9.78 -15.42 6.02
CA SER A 5 9.55 -14.53 7.07
C SER A 5 10.01 -13.18 6.65
N LEU A 6 9.24 -12.16 6.87
CA LEU A 6 9.64 -10.80 6.52
C LEU A 6 10.65 -10.29 7.54
N PRO A 7 11.63 -9.52 7.10
CA PRO A 7 12.60 -8.96 8.05
C PRO A 7 11.89 -8.04 9.03
N PRO A 8 12.34 -8.01 10.29
CA PRO A 8 11.76 -7.09 11.26
C PRO A 8 11.80 -5.64 10.83
N THR A 9 12.76 -5.28 9.98
CA THR A 9 12.88 -3.93 9.48
C THR A 9 11.63 -3.50 8.71
N VAL A 10 11.01 -4.43 7.99
CA VAL A 10 9.80 -4.11 7.24
C VAL A 10 8.70 -3.64 8.19
N PHE A 11 8.50 -4.39 9.27
CA PHE A 11 7.47 -4.03 10.24
C PHE A 11 7.80 -2.72 10.94
N HIS A 12 9.06 -2.52 11.26
CA HIS A 12 9.47 -1.28 11.91
C HIS A 12 9.16 -0.08 11.01
N MET A 13 9.50 -0.18 9.74
CA MET A 13 9.25 0.92 8.82
C MET A 13 7.77 1.15 8.62
N LEU A 14 6.98 0.08 8.58
CA LEU A 14 5.55 0.24 8.45
C LEU A 14 4.97 0.88 9.70
N GLU A 15 5.41 0.45 10.85
CA GLU A 15 4.88 0.99 12.11
C GLU A 15 5.18 2.47 12.26
N LYS A 16 6.30 2.91 11.75
CA LYS A 16 6.64 4.33 11.76
C LYS A 16 5.71 5.14 10.87
N ASN A 17 5.08 4.51 9.93
CA ASN A 17 4.23 5.19 8.97
C ASN A 17 2.73 5.07 9.28
N VAL A 18 2.38 4.53 10.44
CA VAL A 18 0.98 4.49 10.85
C VAL A 18 0.47 5.93 10.94
N GLY A 19 -0.65 6.20 10.31
CA GLY A 19 -1.20 7.54 10.24
C GLY A 19 -0.89 8.25 8.94
N ASN A 20 0.07 7.75 8.19
CA ASN A 20 0.43 8.36 6.91
C ASN A 20 -0.32 7.72 5.77
N GLN A 21 -0.42 8.43 4.69
CA GLN A 21 -1.06 7.90 3.50
C GLN A 21 -0.05 7.10 2.69
N ILE A 22 -0.45 5.91 2.27
CA ILE A 22 0.43 5.04 1.51
C ILE A 22 -0.30 4.49 0.30
N ARG A 23 0.48 4.03 -0.67
CA ARG A 23 -0.02 3.32 -1.83
C ARG A 23 0.60 1.94 -1.81
N VAL A 24 -0.24 0.93 -1.92
CA VAL A 24 0.18 -0.46 -1.90
C VAL A 24 -0.04 -1.03 -3.28
N ILE A 25 1.02 -1.48 -3.92
CA ILE A 25 0.95 -1.98 -5.29
C ILE A 25 0.96 -3.50 -5.25
N LEU A 26 -0.07 -4.10 -5.82
CA LEU A 26 -0.19 -5.55 -5.85
C LEU A 26 0.35 -6.13 -7.15
N ASP A 27 0.12 -5.41 -8.24
CA ASP A 27 0.75 -5.81 -9.50
C ASP A 27 0.88 -4.55 -10.36
N ALA A 28 1.29 -4.73 -11.60
CA ALA A 28 1.64 -3.60 -12.45
C ALA A 28 0.46 -2.65 -12.70
N SER A 29 -0.76 -3.10 -12.54
CA SER A 29 -1.92 -2.30 -12.87
C SER A 29 -2.90 -2.07 -11.74
N TYR A 30 -2.58 -2.54 -10.54
CA TYR A 30 -3.60 -2.54 -9.49
C TYR A 30 -3.00 -2.36 -8.12
N GLY A 31 -3.67 -1.59 -7.32
CA GLY A 31 -3.23 -1.39 -5.95
C GLY A 31 -4.29 -0.70 -5.12
N PHE A 32 -3.89 -0.26 -3.94
CA PHE A 32 -4.78 0.46 -3.04
C PHE A 32 -4.05 1.67 -2.48
N GLU A 33 -4.80 2.70 -2.17
CA GLU A 33 -4.26 3.86 -1.45
C GLU A 33 -5.13 4.09 -0.23
N GLY A 34 -4.53 4.54 0.84
CA GLY A 34 -5.29 4.88 2.03
C GLY A 34 -4.35 5.22 3.16
N THR A 35 -4.96 5.50 4.31
CA THR A 35 -4.19 5.80 5.51
C THR A 35 -3.83 4.49 6.18
N LEU A 36 -2.56 4.33 6.50
CA LEU A 36 -2.10 3.13 7.19
C LEU A 36 -2.60 3.20 8.62
N ALA A 37 -3.54 2.35 8.95
CA ALA A 37 -4.18 2.39 10.26
C ALA A 37 -3.53 1.46 11.26
N ALA A 38 -3.06 0.32 10.82
CA ALA A 38 -2.46 -0.66 11.71
C ALA A 38 -1.60 -1.63 10.94
N VAL A 39 -0.66 -2.23 11.64
CA VAL A 39 0.24 -3.23 11.07
C VAL A 39 0.13 -4.47 11.92
N THR A 40 -0.02 -5.63 11.30
CA THR A 40 -0.05 -6.89 12.03
C THR A 40 1.11 -7.77 11.58
N ARG A 41 1.53 -8.66 12.46
CA ARG A 41 2.64 -9.53 12.16
C ARG A 41 2.21 -10.96 11.90
N GLU A 42 1.04 -11.32 12.41
CA GLU A 42 0.57 -12.67 12.25
C GLU A 42 -0.94 -12.66 12.14
N PRO A 43 -1.50 -12.68 10.93
CA PRO A 43 -0.72 -12.73 9.68
C PRO A 43 -0.07 -11.41 9.38
N ALA A 44 0.98 -11.43 8.60
CA ALA A 44 1.67 -10.22 8.22
C ALA A 44 0.77 -9.44 7.27
N GLY A 45 0.39 -8.26 7.68
CA GLY A 45 -0.52 -7.46 6.88
C GLY A 45 -0.68 -6.06 7.41
N ILE A 46 -1.47 -5.30 6.69
CA ILE A 46 -1.75 -3.92 7.06
C ILE A 46 -3.22 -3.63 6.87
N TRP A 47 -3.74 -2.75 7.71
CA TRP A 47 -5.09 -2.22 7.57
C TRP A 47 -4.99 -0.82 7.01
N LEU A 48 -5.79 -0.55 5.98
CA LEU A 48 -5.90 0.79 5.42
C LEU A 48 -7.29 1.32 5.71
N SER A 49 -7.36 2.56 6.13
CA SER A 49 -8.64 3.23 6.33
C SER A 49 -8.79 4.28 5.25
N ASP A 50 -10.01 4.65 4.95
CA ASP A 50 -10.33 5.56 3.86
C ASP A 50 -9.65 5.11 2.58
N ALA A 51 -9.75 3.80 2.33
CA ALA A 51 -9.00 3.19 1.25
C ALA A 51 -9.71 3.34 -0.09
N GLU A 52 -8.91 3.37 -1.14
CA GLU A 52 -9.40 3.36 -2.51
C GLU A 52 -8.66 2.31 -3.28
N ALA A 53 -9.37 1.58 -4.11
CA ALA A 53 -8.71 0.70 -5.08
C ALA A 53 -8.28 1.59 -6.23
N VAL A 54 -7.07 1.39 -6.72
CA VAL A 54 -6.55 2.21 -7.81
C VAL A 54 -6.13 1.32 -8.96
N ILE A 55 -6.45 1.78 -10.16
CA ILE A 55 -6.02 1.14 -11.38
C ILE A 55 -4.90 2.00 -11.95
N LEU A 56 -3.81 1.37 -12.31
CA LEU A 56 -2.64 2.06 -12.80
C LEU A 56 -2.48 1.78 -14.28
N ARG A 57 -2.07 2.80 -15.01
CA ARG A 57 -1.82 2.64 -16.43
C ARG A 57 -0.59 3.40 -16.84
N ALA A 58 0.12 2.82 -17.77
CA ALA A 58 1.26 3.46 -18.40
C ALA A 58 0.95 3.61 -19.88
N THR A 59 1.54 4.61 -20.50
CA THR A 59 1.39 4.81 -21.94
C THR A 59 2.77 5.03 -22.51
N ILE A 60 2.84 5.16 -23.82
CA ILE A 60 4.11 5.44 -24.47
C ILE A 60 4.65 6.79 -23.99
N ALA A 61 3.78 7.77 -23.85
CA ALA A 61 4.19 9.09 -23.39
C ALA A 61 4.49 9.12 -21.89
N GLN A 62 3.84 8.23 -21.12
CA GLN A 62 4.02 8.15 -19.68
C GLN A 62 4.32 6.70 -19.32
N PRO A 63 5.57 6.29 -19.47
CA PRO A 63 5.89 4.89 -19.21
C PRO A 63 5.82 4.50 -17.74
N ILE A 64 5.88 5.48 -16.83
CA ILE A 64 5.70 5.19 -15.42
C ILE A 64 4.21 5.14 -15.15
N PRO A 65 3.70 4.04 -14.58
CA PRO A 65 2.26 3.93 -14.34
C PRO A 65 1.71 5.05 -13.49
N GLN A 66 0.58 5.58 -13.90
CA GLN A 66 -0.14 6.62 -13.20
C GLN A 66 -1.51 6.10 -12.80
N VAL A 67 -2.09 6.67 -11.77
CA VAL A 67 -3.42 6.29 -11.35
C VAL A 67 -4.42 6.74 -12.41
N ALA A 68 -5.08 5.78 -13.01
CA ALA A 68 -6.07 6.04 -14.06
C ALA A 68 -7.49 6.08 -13.52
N SER A 69 -7.78 5.33 -12.47
CA SER A 69 -9.10 5.38 -11.86
C SER A 69 -9.02 4.97 -10.41
N ARG A 70 -10.02 5.38 -9.65
CA ARG A 70 -10.10 5.11 -8.22
C ARG A 70 -11.51 4.68 -7.87
N GLU A 71 -11.62 3.81 -6.90
CA GLU A 71 -12.90 3.36 -6.42
C GLU A 71 -12.84 3.22 -4.91
N GLU A 72 -13.76 3.84 -4.21
CA GLU A 72 -13.77 3.81 -2.76
C GLU A 72 -13.97 2.43 -2.20
N ARG A 73 -13.28 2.12 -1.11
CA ARG A 73 -13.37 0.82 -0.46
C ARG A 73 -13.52 0.88 1.04
N SER A 74 -13.52 2.00 1.65
CA SER A 74 -13.60 2.17 3.11
C SER A 74 -12.37 1.61 3.83
N GLU A 75 -12.47 0.41 4.36
CA GLU A 75 -11.36 -0.19 5.09
C GLU A 75 -11.01 -1.51 4.47
N ILE A 76 -9.75 -1.78 4.30
CA ILE A 76 -9.32 -3.05 3.75
C ILE A 76 -8.09 -3.56 4.49
N PHE A 77 -7.96 -4.86 4.51
CA PHE A 77 -6.78 -5.52 5.05
C PHE A 77 -6.02 -6.14 3.89
N VAL A 78 -4.73 -5.86 3.82
CA VAL A 78 -3.89 -6.36 2.74
C VAL A 78 -2.81 -7.25 3.32
N HIS A 79 -2.73 -8.48 2.82
CA HIS A 79 -1.66 -9.40 3.23
C HIS A 79 -0.37 -8.94 2.60
N LEU A 80 0.69 -8.83 3.40
CA LEU A 80 1.96 -8.35 2.88
C LEU A 80 2.56 -9.31 1.86
N ASN A 81 2.19 -10.58 1.91
CA ASN A 81 2.67 -11.53 0.92
C ASN A 81 2.20 -11.22 -0.49
N SER A 82 1.11 -10.46 -0.61
CA SER A 82 0.56 -10.11 -1.91
C SER A 82 1.09 -8.81 -2.46
N VAL A 83 1.92 -8.13 -1.71
CA VAL A 83 2.35 -6.77 -2.04
C VAL A 83 3.67 -6.78 -2.77
N GLN A 84 3.73 -6.11 -3.90
CA GLN A 84 4.98 -5.95 -4.61
C GLN A 84 5.76 -4.76 -4.07
N ARG A 85 5.05 -3.70 -3.69
CA ARG A 85 5.72 -2.47 -3.31
C ARG A 85 4.79 -1.60 -2.50
N ILE A 86 5.35 -0.86 -1.57
CA ILE A 86 4.60 0.12 -0.80
C ILE A 86 5.29 1.47 -0.97
N GLU A 87 4.51 2.49 -1.27
CA GLU A 87 5.02 3.83 -1.41
C GLU A 87 4.37 4.72 -0.36
N VAL A 88 5.15 5.52 0.32
CA VAL A 88 4.61 6.49 1.25
C VAL A 88 4.30 7.75 0.45
N ILE A 89 3.05 8.17 0.51
CA ILE A 89 2.63 9.33 -0.23
C ILE A 89 2.73 10.51 0.70
N HIS A 90 3.50 11.49 0.30
CA HIS A 90 3.63 12.65 1.11
C HIS A 90 2.35 13.41 1.01
N GLY A 91 1.61 13.38 2.05
CA GLY A 91 0.34 13.99 2.04
C GLY A 91 0.48 15.46 2.02
N PRO A 92 -0.57 16.10 1.78
CA PRO A 92 -0.62 17.50 1.81
C PRO A 92 -0.55 17.98 3.19
N SER A 93 -0.39 17.16 4.01
CA SER A 93 -0.34 17.44 5.32
C SER A 93 0.46 18.55 5.65
N HIS A 94 0.66 18.80 5.49
CA HIS A 94 1.35 19.47 5.59
C HIS A 94 1.01 20.62 5.52
N ARG A 95 0.66 20.50 5.75
CA ARG A 95 0.42 21.39 5.76
C ARG A 95 0.47 21.82 6.07
#